data_848943799349ebbfe74dc52a19f28444
#
_entry.id   848943799349ebbfe74dc52a19f28444
#
_cell.length_a   1.000
_cell.length_b   1.000
_cell.length_c   1.000
_cell.angle_alpha   90.00
_cell.angle_beta   90.00
_cell.angle_gamma   90.00
#
_symmetry.space_group_name_H-M   'P 1'
#
loop_
_entity.id
_entity.type
_entity.pdbx_description
1 polymer ?
#
loop_
_entity_poly.entity_id
_entity_poly.type
_entity_poly.pdbx_seq_one_letter_code
_entity_poly.pdbx_strand_id
1 'polypeptide(L)'
;MRRAARVLAQEFGAKDPDRKDVYLANAAAYGKRLDGLKRWARQELAKVPQRQRKLVTAHNAFGYFAKEFGFQVIAVAGLNKEQNTTPQQQAATIASVKQAGVQAVFPEIGGSGKAVDAVAKAAGVRVAEPLIADGNGHGADAGFEGMIRHNVRVITTALSAP
;
A
#
# COMPACT_ATOMS: atom_id res chain seq x y z
N MET A 1 -8.31 -9.64 -3.85
CA MET A 1 -7.69 -10.99 -3.89
C MET A 1 -8.66 -12.14 -3.62
N ARG A 2 -9.47 -12.20 -2.54
CA ARG A 2 -10.45 -13.29 -2.29
C ARG A 2 -11.37 -13.61 -3.47
N ARG A 3 -12.00 -12.56 -4.06
CA ARG A 3 -12.87 -12.75 -5.23
C ARG A 3 -12.11 -13.35 -6.42
N ALA A 4 -10.91 -12.85 -6.68
CA ALA A 4 -10.06 -13.35 -7.77
C ALA A 4 -9.71 -14.84 -7.57
N ALA A 5 -9.27 -15.24 -6.38
CA ALA A 5 -8.97 -16.64 -6.09
C ALA A 5 -10.18 -17.56 -6.31
N ARG A 6 -11.38 -17.10 -5.89
CA ARG A 6 -12.61 -17.88 -6.11
C ARG A 6 -12.98 -18.01 -7.59
N VAL A 7 -12.87 -16.92 -8.35
CA VAL A 7 -13.16 -16.95 -9.79
C VAL A 7 -12.18 -17.89 -10.50
N LEU A 8 -10.87 -17.77 -10.21
CA LEU A 8 -9.87 -18.66 -10.79
C LEU A 8 -10.14 -20.14 -10.44
N ALA A 9 -10.51 -20.44 -9.20
CA ALA A 9 -10.84 -21.81 -8.81
C ALA A 9 -12.06 -22.37 -9.55
N GLN A 10 -13.06 -21.54 -9.83
CA GLN A 10 -14.24 -21.92 -10.62
C GLN A 10 -13.86 -22.22 -12.08
N GLU A 11 -13.08 -21.31 -12.70
CA GLU A 11 -12.63 -21.45 -14.08
C GLU A 11 -11.71 -22.68 -14.26
N PHE A 12 -10.77 -22.90 -13.33
CA PHE A 12 -9.92 -24.10 -13.35
C PHE A 12 -10.74 -25.38 -13.16
N GLY A 13 -11.69 -25.38 -12.22
CA GLY A 13 -12.56 -26.53 -12.01
C GLY A 13 -13.50 -26.81 -13.18
N ALA A 14 -13.85 -25.82 -14.00
CA ALA A 14 -14.60 -26.02 -15.23
C ALA A 14 -13.76 -26.67 -16.35
N LYS A 15 -12.45 -26.35 -16.39
CA LYS A 15 -11.50 -26.90 -17.36
C LYS A 15 -10.90 -28.25 -16.94
N ASP A 16 -10.88 -28.52 -15.65
CA ASP A 16 -10.32 -29.73 -15.03
C ASP A 16 -11.29 -30.21 -13.94
N PRO A 17 -12.40 -30.89 -14.34
CA PRO A 17 -13.44 -31.33 -13.43
C PRO A 17 -12.97 -32.29 -12.35
N ASP A 18 -11.99 -33.15 -12.65
CA ASP A 18 -11.47 -34.15 -11.72
C ASP A 18 -10.76 -33.52 -10.50
N ARG A 19 -10.23 -32.29 -10.65
CA ARG A 19 -9.58 -31.54 -9.57
C ARG A 19 -10.37 -30.34 -9.06
N LYS A 20 -11.62 -30.20 -9.46
CA LYS A 20 -12.47 -29.06 -9.09
C LYS A 20 -12.51 -28.81 -7.59
N ASP A 21 -12.70 -29.85 -6.80
CA ASP A 21 -12.80 -29.71 -5.33
C ASP A 21 -11.48 -29.25 -4.72
N VAL A 22 -10.32 -29.65 -5.28
CA VAL A 22 -9.01 -29.18 -4.85
C VAL A 22 -8.86 -27.68 -5.09
N TYR A 23 -9.25 -27.18 -6.27
CA TYR A 23 -9.19 -25.74 -6.57
C TYR A 23 -10.09 -24.94 -5.65
N LEU A 24 -11.29 -25.40 -5.40
CA LEU A 24 -12.26 -24.74 -4.50
C LEU A 24 -11.75 -24.75 -3.05
N ALA A 25 -11.21 -25.87 -2.57
CA ALA A 25 -10.64 -25.97 -1.23
C ALA A 25 -9.44 -25.05 -1.04
N ASN A 26 -8.54 -24.97 -2.02
CA ASN A 26 -7.39 -24.07 -1.99
C ASN A 26 -7.83 -22.58 -1.97
N ALA A 27 -8.81 -22.21 -2.77
CA ALA A 27 -9.35 -20.86 -2.77
C ALA A 27 -10.02 -20.49 -1.44
N ALA A 28 -10.73 -21.45 -0.82
CA ALA A 28 -11.34 -21.28 0.49
C ALA A 28 -10.28 -21.11 1.60
N ALA A 29 -9.25 -21.97 1.60
CA ALA A 29 -8.14 -21.89 2.55
C ALA A 29 -7.38 -20.54 2.42
N TYR A 30 -7.07 -20.12 1.20
CA TYR A 30 -6.46 -18.82 0.94
C TYR A 30 -7.37 -17.66 1.40
N GLY A 31 -8.67 -17.77 1.18
CA GLY A 31 -9.65 -16.80 1.67
C GLY A 31 -9.59 -16.62 3.19
N LYS A 32 -9.49 -17.71 3.95
CA LYS A 32 -9.34 -17.66 5.43
C LYS A 32 -8.02 -16.98 5.84
N ARG A 33 -6.91 -17.25 5.14
CA ARG A 33 -5.63 -16.58 5.38
C ARG A 33 -5.73 -15.07 5.16
N LEU A 34 -6.36 -14.65 4.05
CA LEU A 34 -6.57 -13.22 3.76
C LEU A 34 -7.47 -12.53 4.80
N ASP A 35 -8.47 -13.22 5.34
CA ASP A 35 -9.29 -12.67 6.43
C ASP A 35 -8.47 -12.49 7.71
N GLY A 36 -7.59 -13.42 8.02
CA GLY A 36 -6.62 -13.30 9.11
C GLY A 36 -5.69 -12.12 8.93
N LEU A 37 -5.11 -11.99 7.73
CA LEU A 37 -4.24 -10.86 7.37
C LEU A 37 -4.97 -9.51 7.52
N LYS A 38 -6.20 -9.42 7.05
CA LYS A 38 -7.00 -8.19 7.16
C LYS A 38 -7.28 -7.81 8.62
N ARG A 39 -7.62 -8.79 9.47
CA ARG A 39 -7.83 -8.53 10.92
C ARG A 39 -6.55 -8.03 11.58
N TRP A 40 -5.43 -8.70 11.33
CA TRP A 40 -4.13 -8.28 11.82
C TRP A 40 -3.77 -6.87 11.35
N ALA A 41 -3.91 -6.57 10.06
CA ALA A 41 -3.62 -5.25 9.51
C ALA A 41 -4.47 -4.15 10.18
N ARG A 42 -5.76 -4.41 10.42
CA ARG A 42 -6.64 -3.47 11.12
C ARG A 42 -6.18 -3.21 12.57
N GLN A 43 -5.74 -4.25 13.28
CA GLN A 43 -5.23 -4.12 14.65
C GLN A 43 -3.94 -3.29 14.67
N GLU A 44 -3.00 -3.56 13.76
CA GLU A 44 -1.76 -2.80 13.66
C GLU A 44 -2.01 -1.33 13.30
N LEU A 45 -2.81 -1.09 12.26
CA LEU A 45 -3.11 0.26 11.80
C LEU A 45 -4.02 1.04 12.76
N ALA A 46 -4.71 0.38 13.70
CA ALA A 46 -5.44 1.05 14.76
C ALA A 46 -4.52 1.84 15.71
N LYS A 47 -3.23 1.49 15.76
CA LYS A 47 -2.20 2.23 16.52
C LYS A 47 -1.90 3.62 15.92
N VAL A 48 -2.24 3.83 14.64
CA VAL A 48 -2.08 5.12 13.96
C VAL A 48 -3.27 6.03 14.31
N PRO A 49 -3.04 7.19 14.93
CA PRO A 49 -4.10 8.15 15.23
C PRO A 49 -4.86 8.58 13.98
N GLN A 50 -6.17 8.74 14.07
CA GLN A 50 -7.03 9.07 12.90
C GLN A 50 -6.51 10.31 12.13
N ARG A 51 -6.04 11.35 12.83
CA ARG A 51 -5.47 12.56 12.24
C ARG A 51 -4.21 12.31 11.42
N GLN A 52 -3.47 11.21 11.70
CA GLN A 52 -2.23 10.83 11.04
C GLN A 52 -2.44 9.81 9.90
N ARG A 53 -3.68 9.35 9.65
CA ARG A 53 -3.97 8.38 8.59
C ARG A 53 -3.94 9.01 7.20
N LYS A 54 -2.79 9.58 6.85
CA LYS A 54 -2.49 10.19 5.57
C LYS A 54 -1.21 9.59 5.01
N LEU A 55 -1.28 9.04 3.80
CA LEU A 55 -0.15 8.42 3.10
C LEU A 55 0.31 9.37 1.98
N VAL A 56 1.48 9.96 2.15
CA VAL A 56 2.15 10.71 1.09
C VAL A 56 3.07 9.74 0.36
N THR A 57 2.72 9.35 -0.86
CA THR A 57 3.40 8.31 -1.65
C THR A 57 3.95 8.86 -2.96
N ALA A 58 4.88 8.14 -3.60
CA ALA A 58 5.48 8.58 -4.85
C ALA A 58 4.44 8.69 -5.98
N HIS A 59 3.54 7.72 -6.10
CA HIS A 59 2.43 7.75 -7.05
C HIS A 59 1.13 7.21 -6.43
N ASN A 60 0.02 7.31 -7.16
CA ASN A 60 -1.31 6.96 -6.64
C ASN A 60 -1.61 5.45 -6.78
N ALA A 61 -0.86 4.59 -6.06
CA ALA A 61 -1.06 3.14 -6.06
C ALA A 61 -1.85 2.62 -4.85
N PHE A 62 -1.99 3.41 -3.80
CA PHE A 62 -2.50 2.93 -2.52
C PHE A 62 -4.00 3.19 -2.29
N GLY A 63 -4.76 3.55 -3.34
CA GLY A 63 -6.18 3.90 -3.21
C GLY A 63 -7.05 2.79 -2.59
N TYR A 64 -6.86 1.53 -2.98
CA TYR A 64 -7.58 0.39 -2.40
C TYR A 64 -7.19 0.12 -0.94
N PHE A 65 -5.91 0.26 -0.60
CA PHE A 65 -5.42 0.16 0.76
C PHE A 65 -6.02 1.26 1.64
N ALA A 66 -5.98 2.48 1.16
CA ALA A 66 -6.52 3.64 1.86
C ALA A 66 -8.02 3.49 2.14
N LYS A 67 -8.80 3.08 1.13
CA LYS A 67 -10.24 2.82 1.26
C LYS A 67 -10.54 1.71 2.29
N GLU A 68 -9.74 0.63 2.29
CA GLU A 68 -9.95 -0.51 3.20
C GLU A 68 -9.63 -0.17 4.66
N PHE A 69 -8.60 0.66 4.89
CA PHE A 69 -8.06 0.93 6.24
C PHE A 69 -8.30 2.35 6.76
N GLY A 70 -9.06 3.17 6.02
CA GLY A 70 -9.43 4.51 6.46
C GLY A 70 -8.29 5.53 6.39
N PHE A 71 -7.45 5.46 5.34
CA PHE A 71 -6.40 6.42 5.05
C PHE A 71 -6.80 7.36 3.92
N GLN A 72 -6.17 8.53 3.87
CA GLN A 72 -6.16 9.44 2.73
C GLN A 72 -4.82 9.32 2.00
N VAL A 73 -4.83 9.25 0.66
CA VAL A 73 -3.61 9.25 -0.15
C VAL A 73 -3.35 10.64 -0.71
N ILE A 74 -2.09 11.09 -0.61
CA ILE A 74 -1.56 12.29 -1.26
C ILE A 74 -0.40 11.81 -2.14
N ALA A 75 -0.61 11.72 -3.45
CA ALA A 75 0.42 11.29 -4.39
C ALA A 75 1.29 12.47 -4.81
N VAL A 76 2.63 12.29 -4.80
CA VAL A 76 3.59 13.29 -5.27
C VAL A 76 3.55 13.40 -6.80
N ALA A 77 3.46 12.26 -7.49
CA ALA A 77 3.23 12.18 -8.94
C ALA A 77 1.80 11.67 -9.21
N GLY A 78 1.35 11.78 -10.45
CA GLY A 78 0.06 11.27 -10.88
C GLY A 78 -0.04 9.73 -10.84
N LEU A 79 -0.78 9.13 -11.78
CA LEU A 79 -0.98 7.68 -11.85
C LEU A 79 0.26 6.91 -12.32
N ASN A 80 1.21 7.56 -12.99
CA ASN A 80 2.42 6.94 -13.56
C ASN A 80 3.67 7.43 -12.84
N LYS A 81 4.56 6.51 -12.50
CA LYS A 81 5.88 6.79 -11.86
C LYS A 81 6.80 7.66 -12.73
N GLU A 82 6.60 7.63 -14.05
CA GLU A 82 7.41 8.33 -15.05
C GLU A 82 6.90 9.74 -15.39
N GLN A 83 5.78 10.16 -14.83
CA GLN A 83 5.25 11.50 -15.07
C GLN A 83 6.12 12.55 -14.38
N ASN A 84 6.85 13.33 -15.18
CA ASN A 84 7.51 14.53 -14.69
C ASN A 84 6.46 15.52 -14.19
N THR A 85 6.46 15.78 -12.91
CA THR A 85 5.60 16.82 -12.31
C THR A 85 6.11 18.19 -12.73
N THR A 86 5.21 19.09 -13.13
CA THR A 86 5.58 20.48 -13.37
C THR A 86 5.95 21.17 -12.04
N PRO A 87 6.75 22.25 -12.07
CA PRO A 87 7.07 23.04 -10.86
C PRO A 87 5.81 23.46 -10.08
N GLN A 88 4.73 23.84 -10.79
CA GLN A 88 3.46 24.20 -10.14
C GLN A 88 2.81 23.02 -9.43
N GLN A 89 2.79 21.84 -10.05
CA GLN A 89 2.26 20.62 -9.41
C GLN A 89 3.08 20.24 -8.19
N GLN A 90 4.41 20.34 -8.27
CA GLN A 90 5.29 20.08 -7.15
C GLN A 90 5.05 21.05 -5.99
N ALA A 91 4.92 22.35 -6.28
CA ALA A 91 4.60 23.36 -5.28
C ALA A 91 3.24 23.11 -4.60
N ALA A 92 2.21 22.76 -5.39
CA ALA A 92 0.90 22.39 -4.87
C ALA A 92 0.95 21.15 -3.96
N THR A 93 1.73 20.14 -4.33
CA THR A 93 1.93 18.93 -3.51
C THR A 93 2.62 19.28 -2.20
N ILE A 94 3.68 20.07 -2.21
CA ILE A 94 4.39 20.53 -1.01
C ILE A 94 3.42 21.30 -0.08
N ALA A 95 2.62 22.20 -0.62
CA ALA A 95 1.60 22.94 0.14
C ALA A 95 0.59 21.98 0.79
N SER A 96 0.08 21.01 0.03
CA SER A 96 -0.85 19.99 0.52
C SER A 96 -0.24 19.14 1.64
N VAL A 97 1.04 18.73 1.52
CA VAL A 97 1.75 17.95 2.54
C VAL A 97 1.90 18.76 3.83
N LYS A 98 2.30 20.04 3.73
CA LYS A 98 2.39 20.96 4.89
C LYS A 98 1.03 21.14 5.56
N GLN A 99 0.00 21.43 4.80
CA GLN A 99 -1.37 21.64 5.31
C GLN A 99 -1.93 20.36 5.95
N ALA A 100 -1.58 19.21 5.41
CA ALA A 100 -2.02 17.92 5.93
C ALA A 100 -1.41 17.59 7.31
N GLY A 101 -0.31 18.24 7.70
CA GLY A 101 0.37 17.99 8.98
C GLY A 101 0.87 16.54 9.12
N VAL A 102 1.33 15.95 8.02
CA VAL A 102 1.86 14.58 8.02
C VAL A 102 3.23 14.53 8.67
N GLN A 103 3.58 13.39 9.26
CA GLN A 103 4.87 13.19 9.92
C GLN A 103 5.93 12.59 8.97
N ALA A 104 5.49 11.88 7.94
CA ALA A 104 6.38 11.16 7.03
C ALA A 104 5.82 11.10 5.61
N VAL A 105 6.73 10.96 4.65
CA VAL A 105 6.46 10.60 3.26
C VAL A 105 7.05 9.23 2.98
N PHE A 106 6.46 8.50 2.04
CA PHE A 106 6.80 7.11 1.76
C PHE A 106 7.31 6.98 0.32
N PRO A 107 8.61 6.73 0.11
CA PRO A 107 9.10 6.28 -1.18
C PRO A 107 8.57 4.88 -1.50
N GLU A 108 8.83 4.40 -2.69
CA GLU A 108 8.39 3.09 -3.15
C GLU A 108 9.58 2.28 -3.67
N ILE A 109 9.59 0.98 -3.38
CA ILE A 109 10.62 0.06 -3.89
C ILE A 109 10.60 0.09 -5.42
N GLY A 110 11.79 0.24 -6.01
CA GLY A 110 11.97 0.34 -7.46
C GLY A 110 11.72 1.73 -8.05
N GLY A 111 11.34 2.71 -7.23
CA GLY A 111 11.25 4.12 -7.63
C GLY A 111 12.55 4.90 -7.39
N SER A 112 12.74 6.05 -8.07
CA SER A 112 13.94 6.88 -7.89
C SER A 112 14.00 7.59 -6.53
N GLY A 113 12.89 7.68 -5.81
CA GLY A 113 12.79 8.42 -4.54
C GLY A 113 12.97 9.94 -4.62
N LYS A 114 13.64 10.45 -5.65
CA LYS A 114 14.06 11.87 -5.75
C LYS A 114 12.93 12.88 -5.55
N ALA A 115 11.75 12.62 -6.15
CA ALA A 115 10.61 13.53 -6.02
C ALA A 115 10.04 13.51 -4.59
N VAL A 116 10.00 12.35 -3.94
CA VAL A 116 9.56 12.17 -2.55
C VAL A 116 10.54 12.86 -1.61
N ASP A 117 11.86 12.70 -1.82
CA ASP A 117 12.90 13.36 -1.03
C ASP A 117 12.81 14.89 -1.13
N ALA A 118 12.60 15.42 -2.35
CA ALA A 118 12.43 16.85 -2.56
C ALA A 118 11.22 17.41 -1.82
N VAL A 119 10.08 16.69 -1.87
CA VAL A 119 8.87 17.06 -1.13
C VAL A 119 9.09 16.97 0.38
N ALA A 120 9.75 15.91 0.87
CA ALA A 120 10.08 15.74 2.28
C ALA A 120 10.90 16.91 2.81
N LYS A 121 11.99 17.23 2.10
CA LYS A 121 12.89 18.36 2.45
C LYS A 121 12.14 19.69 2.46
N ALA A 122 11.37 19.97 1.44
CA ALA A 122 10.63 21.22 1.32
C ALA A 122 9.48 21.38 2.34
N ALA A 123 8.86 20.26 2.74
CA ALA A 123 7.79 20.24 3.73
C ALA A 123 8.31 20.13 5.18
N GLY A 124 9.59 19.77 5.39
CA GLY A 124 10.16 19.57 6.72
C GLY A 124 9.67 18.30 7.40
N VAL A 125 9.40 17.24 6.62
CA VAL A 125 8.92 15.94 7.12
C VAL A 125 9.95 14.85 6.85
N ARG A 126 9.91 13.76 7.61
CA ARG A 126 10.86 12.65 7.41
C ARG A 126 10.49 11.77 6.22
N VAL A 127 11.50 11.10 5.66
CA VAL A 127 11.32 10.03 4.70
C VAL A 127 11.25 8.71 5.47
N ALA A 128 10.18 7.95 5.29
CA ALA A 128 10.02 6.61 5.88
C ALA A 128 10.72 5.53 5.04
N GLU A 129 10.71 4.29 5.54
CA GLU A 129 11.10 3.15 4.74
C GLU A 129 10.21 3.02 3.49
N PRO A 130 10.75 2.49 2.37
CA PRO A 130 9.97 2.35 1.14
C PRO A 130 8.80 1.38 1.28
N LEU A 131 7.66 1.72 0.67
CA LEU A 131 6.52 0.83 0.51
C LEU A 131 6.67 -0.05 -0.75
N ILE A 132 6.04 -1.21 -0.74
CA ILE A 132 5.91 -2.08 -1.91
C ILE A 132 4.58 -1.74 -2.58
N ALA A 133 4.63 -1.01 -3.71
CA ALA A 133 3.45 -0.63 -4.48
C ALA A 133 3.13 -1.67 -5.56
N ASP A 134 4.16 -2.13 -6.26
CA ASP A 134 4.08 -3.08 -7.36
C ASP A 134 4.97 -4.30 -7.10
N GLY A 135 4.59 -5.43 -7.65
CA GLY A 135 5.32 -6.68 -7.48
C GLY A 135 4.96 -7.42 -6.20
N ASN A 136 5.77 -8.41 -5.86
CA ASN A 136 5.49 -9.35 -4.79
C ASN A 136 6.46 -9.24 -3.60
N GLY A 137 7.28 -8.19 -3.53
CA GLY A 137 8.35 -8.12 -2.54
C GLY A 137 9.43 -9.19 -2.76
N HIS A 138 10.37 -9.29 -1.82
CA HIS A 138 11.46 -10.26 -1.84
C HIS A 138 11.66 -10.89 -0.47
N GLY A 139 12.23 -12.10 -0.42
CA GLY A 139 12.53 -12.77 0.84
C GLY A 139 11.30 -12.98 1.72
N ALA A 140 11.35 -12.54 2.97
CA ALA A 140 10.26 -12.66 3.93
C ALA A 140 9.01 -11.87 3.56
N ASP A 141 9.15 -10.83 2.72
CA ASP A 141 8.04 -10.00 2.25
C ASP A 141 7.53 -10.45 0.87
N ALA A 142 7.96 -11.63 0.38
CA ALA A 142 7.52 -12.18 -0.90
C ALA A 142 6.02 -12.49 -0.89
N GLY A 143 5.38 -12.29 -2.06
CA GLY A 143 3.97 -12.54 -2.27
C GLY A 143 3.06 -11.46 -1.66
N PHE A 144 1.76 -11.60 -1.94
CA PHE A 144 0.78 -10.62 -1.54
C PHE A 144 0.69 -10.42 -0.01
N GLU A 145 0.76 -11.50 0.75
CA GLU A 145 0.67 -11.42 2.22
C GLU A 145 1.90 -10.74 2.81
N GLY A 146 3.10 -11.07 2.32
CA GLY A 146 4.35 -10.44 2.74
C GLY A 146 4.36 -8.94 2.44
N MET A 147 3.98 -8.56 1.21
CA MET A 147 3.82 -7.17 0.80
C MET A 147 2.89 -6.38 1.74
N ILE A 148 1.72 -6.92 2.05
CA ILE A 148 0.77 -6.24 2.96
C ILE A 148 1.37 -6.12 4.36
N ARG A 149 2.04 -7.17 4.87
CA ARG A 149 2.67 -7.13 6.19
C ARG A 149 3.79 -6.11 6.26
N HIS A 150 4.62 -6.04 5.23
CA HIS A 150 5.67 -5.03 5.11
C HIS A 150 5.07 -3.62 5.16
N ASN A 151 4.13 -3.33 4.27
CA ASN A 151 3.53 -2.00 4.18
C ASN A 151 2.84 -1.58 5.49
N VAL A 152 2.10 -2.49 6.12
CA VAL A 152 1.44 -2.21 7.41
C VAL A 152 2.46 -1.89 8.49
N ARG A 153 3.56 -2.67 8.61
CA ARG A 153 4.63 -2.40 9.58
C ARG A 153 5.28 -1.03 9.35
N VAL A 154 5.68 -0.76 8.10
CA VAL A 154 6.31 0.51 7.73
C VAL A 154 5.40 1.70 8.07
N ILE A 155 4.13 1.64 7.66
CA ILE A 155 3.15 2.70 7.93
C ILE A 155 2.92 2.88 9.43
N THR A 156 2.75 1.79 10.17
CA THR A 156 2.52 1.86 11.62
C THR A 156 3.74 2.47 12.31
N THR A 157 4.95 1.99 12.02
CA THR A 157 6.19 2.54 12.60
C THR A 157 6.36 4.02 12.27
N ALA A 158 6.02 4.43 11.04
CA ALA A 158 6.19 5.81 10.62
C ALA A 158 5.14 6.77 11.20
N LEU A 159 3.92 6.32 11.49
CA LEU A 159 2.80 7.20 11.83
C LEU A 159 2.25 7.03 13.25
N SER A 160 2.71 6.02 14.01
CA SER A 160 2.29 5.83 15.42
C SER A 160 3.17 6.56 16.42
N ALA A 161 4.30 7.12 16.01
CA ALA A 161 5.14 7.90 16.91
C ALA A 161 4.41 9.19 17.35
N PRO A 162 4.60 9.62 18.60
CA PRO A 162 3.97 10.82 19.16
C PRO A 162 4.40 12.10 18.48
#